data_1c328334b64246b82a93920e0f105ea7
#
_entry.id   1c328334b64246b82a93920e0f105ea7
#
_cell.length_a   1.000
_cell.length_b   1.000
_cell.length_c   1.000
_cell.angle_alpha   90.00
_cell.angle_beta   90.00
_cell.angle_gamma   90.00
#
_symmetry.space_group_name_H-M   'P 1'
#
loop_
_entity.id
_entity.type
_entity.pdbx_description
1 polymer ?
#
loop_
_entity_poly.entity_id
_entity_poly.type
_entity_poly.pdbx_seq_one_letter_code
_entity_poly.pdbx_strand_id
1 'polypeptide(L)'
;MSVKRLRRRTPLRFKQIRAISDQVESRIGVSLGLSSSFLEEAHFEGTDLILVDRVPKLMCLSNDSTKIWFPTLRGLLDWEVNCHWAEVDHGAIPFLMNGADCMAAGIQESDSKIGVGAPMWIRDEVHGRPLAIGWSLMDGDSMRQSSKGKAALTVHWVGDELWSLDSQ
;
A
#
# COMPACT_ATOMS: atom_id res chain seq x y z
N MET A 1 -18.61 -0.90 21.69
CA MET A 1 -17.94 -0.55 20.43
C MET A 1 -18.14 -1.67 19.41
N SER A 2 -18.54 -1.33 18.21
CA SER A 2 -18.67 -2.31 17.14
C SER A 2 -17.28 -2.62 16.57
N VAL A 3 -16.97 -3.91 16.43
CA VAL A 3 -15.74 -4.36 15.77
C VAL A 3 -15.99 -4.26 14.27
N LYS A 4 -15.13 -3.54 13.57
CA LYS A 4 -15.19 -3.43 12.11
C LYS A 4 -14.73 -4.74 11.49
N ARG A 5 -15.49 -5.22 10.52
CA ARG A 5 -15.24 -6.52 9.87
C ARG A 5 -15.27 -6.40 8.37
N LEU A 6 -14.64 -7.37 7.73
CA LEU A 6 -14.76 -7.56 6.29
C LEU A 6 -16.21 -7.84 5.92
N ARG A 7 -16.66 -7.22 4.83
CA ARG A 7 -18.01 -7.41 4.28
C ARG A 7 -17.92 -7.95 2.86
N ARG A 8 -19.02 -8.57 2.40
CA ARG A 8 -19.15 -9.09 1.03
C ARG A 8 -18.02 -10.03 0.66
N ARG A 9 -17.58 -10.85 1.60
CA ARG A 9 -16.49 -11.79 1.40
C ARG A 9 -16.95 -12.95 0.54
N THR A 10 -16.35 -13.12 -0.64
CA THR A 10 -16.79 -14.08 -1.66
C THR A 10 -15.57 -14.71 -2.32
N PRO A 11 -15.52 -16.05 -2.47
CA PRO A 11 -14.44 -16.69 -3.20
C PRO A 11 -14.35 -16.23 -4.64
N LEU A 12 -13.13 -16.14 -5.16
CA LEU A 12 -12.81 -15.73 -6.53
C LEU A 12 -12.02 -16.81 -7.23
N ARG A 13 -12.21 -16.89 -8.54
CA ARG A 13 -11.33 -17.66 -9.43
C ARG A 13 -10.27 -16.71 -9.99
N PHE A 14 -9.06 -17.21 -10.16
CA PHE A 14 -7.94 -16.40 -10.66
C PHE A 14 -8.29 -15.70 -11.99
N LYS A 15 -9.00 -16.39 -12.90
CA LYS A 15 -9.34 -15.78 -14.19
C LYS A 15 -10.18 -14.49 -14.05
N GLN A 16 -10.92 -14.34 -12.96
CA GLN A 16 -11.73 -13.15 -12.70
C GLN A 16 -10.90 -11.95 -12.34
N ILE A 17 -9.70 -12.17 -11.80
CA ILE A 17 -8.81 -11.09 -11.37
C ILE A 17 -7.46 -11.10 -12.11
N ARG A 18 -7.36 -11.86 -13.22
CA ARG A 18 -6.11 -11.92 -13.99
C ARG A 18 -5.63 -10.54 -14.43
N ALA A 19 -6.54 -9.69 -14.88
CA ALA A 19 -6.19 -8.34 -15.31
C ALA A 19 -5.65 -7.49 -14.14
N ILE A 20 -6.23 -7.65 -12.95
CA ILE A 20 -5.75 -6.97 -11.75
C ILE A 20 -4.35 -7.50 -11.39
N SER A 21 -4.17 -8.80 -11.40
CA SER A 21 -2.88 -9.44 -11.10
C SER A 21 -1.79 -8.94 -12.06
N ASP A 22 -2.08 -8.94 -13.36
CA ASP A 22 -1.14 -8.49 -14.38
C ASP A 22 -0.76 -7.01 -14.18
N GLN A 23 -1.75 -6.18 -13.87
CA GLN A 23 -1.54 -4.75 -13.63
C GLN A 23 -0.63 -4.53 -12.41
N VAL A 24 -0.89 -5.22 -11.32
CA VAL A 24 -0.09 -5.10 -10.10
C VAL A 24 1.32 -5.61 -10.33
N GLU A 25 1.47 -6.79 -10.94
CA GLU A 25 2.78 -7.38 -11.24
C GLU A 25 3.61 -6.45 -12.14
N SER A 26 2.99 -5.86 -13.14
CA SER A 26 3.65 -4.90 -14.02
C SER A 26 4.13 -3.66 -13.25
N ARG A 27 3.34 -3.19 -12.29
CA ARG A 27 3.66 -1.99 -11.52
C ARG A 27 4.78 -2.23 -10.52
N ILE A 28 4.73 -3.35 -9.79
CA ILE A 28 5.68 -3.60 -8.70
C ILE A 28 6.85 -4.50 -9.08
N GLY A 29 6.83 -5.09 -10.27
CA GLY A 29 7.95 -5.85 -10.81
C GLY A 29 8.21 -7.21 -10.18
N VAL A 30 7.21 -7.78 -9.48
CA VAL A 30 7.32 -9.12 -8.89
C VAL A 30 6.12 -9.96 -9.26
N SER A 31 6.30 -11.28 -9.30
CA SER A 31 5.22 -12.23 -9.52
C SER A 31 4.46 -12.47 -8.21
N LEU A 32 3.14 -12.41 -8.27
CA LEU A 32 2.30 -12.58 -7.09
C LEU A 32 1.92 -14.04 -6.84
N GLY A 33 1.99 -14.90 -7.86
CA GLY A 33 1.66 -16.31 -7.73
C GLY A 33 0.19 -16.59 -7.39
N LEU A 34 -0.72 -15.70 -7.77
CA LEU A 34 -2.12 -15.78 -7.35
C LEU A 34 -2.87 -16.97 -7.91
N SER A 35 -2.42 -17.52 -9.05
CA SER A 35 -3.11 -18.66 -9.69
C SER A 35 -3.10 -19.92 -8.85
N SER A 36 -2.19 -20.05 -7.88
CA SER A 36 -2.08 -21.20 -7.00
C SER A 36 -2.59 -20.95 -5.58
N SER A 37 -3.24 -19.81 -5.35
CA SER A 37 -3.71 -19.38 -4.04
C SER A 37 -5.23 -19.43 -3.94
N PHE A 38 -5.75 -19.55 -2.72
CA PHE A 38 -7.17 -19.35 -2.45
C PHE A 38 -7.46 -17.85 -2.44
N LEU A 39 -8.35 -17.41 -3.31
CA LEU A 39 -8.64 -16.01 -3.51
C LEU A 39 -10.06 -15.68 -3.07
N GLU A 40 -10.23 -14.51 -2.47
CA GLU A 40 -11.52 -13.97 -2.09
C GLU A 40 -11.54 -12.48 -2.36
N GLU A 41 -12.70 -11.97 -2.79
CA GLU A 41 -12.93 -10.53 -2.73
C GLU A 41 -13.61 -10.19 -1.41
N ALA A 42 -13.39 -8.97 -0.94
CA ALA A 42 -14.02 -8.47 0.27
C ALA A 42 -14.06 -6.94 0.22
N HIS A 43 -14.78 -6.36 1.16
CA HIS A 43 -14.92 -4.92 1.27
C HIS A 43 -14.68 -4.52 2.72
N PHE A 44 -13.96 -3.43 2.92
CA PHE A 44 -13.68 -2.89 4.25
C PHE A 44 -13.62 -1.37 4.22
N GLU A 45 -14.56 -0.73 4.92
CA GLU A 45 -14.56 0.73 5.12
C GLU A 45 -14.36 1.53 3.82
N GLY A 46 -15.14 1.21 2.80
CA GLY A 46 -15.07 1.91 1.51
C GLY A 46 -13.98 1.44 0.57
N THR A 47 -13.23 0.41 0.93
CA THR A 47 -12.12 -0.10 0.13
C THR A 47 -12.38 -1.53 -0.30
N ASP A 48 -12.23 -1.81 -1.60
CA ASP A 48 -12.27 -3.17 -2.11
C ASP A 48 -10.93 -3.85 -1.87
N LEU A 49 -10.99 -5.11 -1.45
CA LEU A 49 -9.82 -5.91 -1.11
C LEU A 49 -9.85 -7.23 -1.86
N ILE A 50 -8.65 -7.77 -2.12
CA ILE A 50 -8.47 -9.17 -2.50
C ILE A 50 -7.68 -9.84 -1.40
N LEU A 51 -8.27 -10.92 -0.85
CA LEU A 51 -7.62 -11.76 0.13
C LEU A 51 -6.90 -12.90 -0.59
N VAL A 52 -5.69 -13.16 -0.17
CA VAL A 52 -4.87 -14.28 -0.68
C VAL A 52 -4.62 -15.20 0.51
N ASP A 53 -5.12 -16.43 0.42
CA ASP A 53 -5.06 -17.40 1.51
C ASP A 53 -5.57 -16.79 2.84
N ARG A 54 -6.71 -16.11 2.74
CA ARG A 54 -7.46 -15.49 3.84
C ARG A 54 -6.88 -14.20 4.41
N VAL A 55 -5.80 -13.68 3.82
CA VAL A 55 -5.14 -12.44 4.28
C VAL A 55 -5.37 -11.31 3.27
N PRO A 56 -5.85 -10.13 3.67
CA PRO A 56 -5.97 -8.99 2.76
C PRO A 56 -4.59 -8.56 2.24
N LYS A 57 -4.30 -8.85 0.98
CA LYS A 57 -2.99 -8.55 0.38
C LYS A 57 -3.03 -7.54 -0.75
N LEU A 58 -4.19 -7.31 -1.36
CA LEU A 58 -4.37 -6.29 -2.37
C LEU A 58 -5.52 -5.38 -1.97
N MET A 59 -5.34 -4.09 -2.22
CA MET A 59 -6.37 -3.08 -1.98
C MET A 59 -6.55 -2.20 -3.21
N CYS A 60 -7.77 -1.76 -3.44
CA CYS A 60 -8.06 -0.81 -4.50
C CYS A 60 -7.94 0.61 -3.96
N LEU A 61 -6.86 1.28 -4.32
CA LEU A 61 -6.67 2.69 -3.98
C LEU A 61 -7.49 3.53 -4.95
N SER A 62 -8.32 4.41 -4.42
CA SER A 62 -9.14 5.29 -5.24
C SER A 62 -9.01 6.73 -4.80
N ASN A 63 -8.99 7.62 -5.78
CA ASN A 63 -9.14 9.05 -5.58
C ASN A 63 -10.24 9.54 -6.54
N ASP A 64 -10.39 10.86 -6.69
CA ASP A 64 -11.49 11.44 -7.47
C ASP A 64 -11.52 10.99 -8.94
N SER A 65 -10.39 10.58 -9.50
CA SER A 65 -10.28 10.30 -10.94
C SER A 65 -9.73 8.92 -11.26
N THR A 66 -9.19 8.18 -10.29
CA THR A 66 -8.41 6.98 -10.57
C THR A 66 -8.65 5.89 -9.54
N LYS A 67 -8.69 4.64 -10.01
CA LYS A 67 -8.70 3.44 -9.17
C LYS A 67 -7.52 2.58 -9.57
N ILE A 68 -6.64 2.28 -8.62
CA ILE A 68 -5.44 1.48 -8.88
C ILE A 68 -5.31 0.43 -7.79
N TRP A 69 -5.15 -0.84 -8.19
CA TRP A 69 -4.86 -1.92 -7.26
C TRP A 69 -3.39 -1.89 -6.86
N PHE A 70 -3.14 -2.05 -5.58
CA PHE A 70 -1.79 -2.01 -5.01
C PHE A 70 -1.73 -2.97 -3.82
N PRO A 71 -0.55 -3.53 -3.49
CA PRO A 71 -0.45 -4.36 -2.29
C PRO A 71 -0.81 -3.57 -1.03
N THR A 72 -1.45 -4.26 -0.09
CA THR A 72 -1.54 -3.77 1.28
C THR A 72 -0.16 -3.89 1.94
N LEU A 73 -0.01 -3.41 3.16
CA LEU A 73 1.23 -3.62 3.91
C LEU A 73 1.54 -5.11 4.08
N ARG A 74 0.52 -5.95 4.29
CA ARG A 74 0.70 -7.41 4.37
C ARG A 74 1.21 -7.97 3.05
N GLY A 75 0.69 -7.46 1.94
CA GLY A 75 1.16 -7.87 0.61
C GLY A 75 2.59 -7.42 0.36
N LEU A 76 2.95 -6.20 0.73
CA LEU A 76 4.33 -5.70 0.58
C LEU A 76 5.33 -6.57 1.33
N LEU A 77 4.96 -7.03 2.53
CA LEU A 77 5.81 -7.90 3.33
C LEU A 77 6.01 -9.26 2.68
N ASP A 78 4.94 -9.84 2.13
CA ASP A 78 5.00 -11.18 1.54
C ASP A 78 5.67 -11.22 0.17
N TRP A 79 5.45 -10.19 -0.64
CA TRP A 79 5.93 -10.17 -2.02
C TRP A 79 7.28 -9.48 -2.19
N GLU A 80 7.85 -8.95 -1.13
CA GLU A 80 9.17 -8.31 -1.15
C GLU A 80 9.30 -7.27 -2.26
N VAL A 81 8.37 -6.34 -2.31
CA VAL A 81 8.33 -5.27 -3.30
C VAL A 81 9.51 -4.33 -3.10
N ASN A 82 10.21 -3.98 -4.18
CA ASN A 82 11.43 -3.19 -4.11
C ASN A 82 11.39 -1.93 -5.00
N CYS A 83 10.21 -1.41 -5.27
CA CYS A 83 10.05 -0.17 -6.03
C CYS A 83 8.90 0.66 -5.46
N HIS A 84 8.80 1.91 -5.88
CA HIS A 84 7.78 2.88 -5.45
C HIS A 84 7.83 3.19 -3.95
N TRP A 85 9.01 3.17 -3.36
CA TRP A 85 9.23 3.40 -1.93
C TRP A 85 9.86 4.77 -1.66
N ALA A 86 9.59 5.31 -0.47
CA ALA A 86 10.32 6.43 0.11
C ALA A 86 10.76 6.02 1.52
N GLU A 87 12.00 6.35 1.88
CA GLU A 87 12.56 6.04 3.19
C GLU A 87 12.47 7.26 4.09
N VAL A 88 11.99 7.06 5.29
CA VAL A 88 11.87 8.12 6.29
C VAL A 88 12.81 7.89 7.46
N ASP A 89 13.20 8.98 8.11
CA ASP A 89 14.01 8.90 9.31
C ASP A 89 13.16 8.41 10.50
N HIS A 90 13.84 8.04 11.57
CA HIS A 90 13.19 7.51 12.76
C HIS A 90 12.19 8.50 13.38
N GLY A 91 12.46 9.79 13.29
CA GLY A 91 11.61 10.83 13.86
C GLY A 91 10.24 10.95 13.18
N ALA A 92 10.12 10.52 11.91
CA ALA A 92 8.86 10.57 11.19
C ALA A 92 7.92 9.42 11.55
N ILE A 93 8.43 8.31 12.08
CA ILE A 93 7.66 7.09 12.30
C ILE A 93 6.46 7.28 13.22
N PRO A 94 6.57 7.93 14.39
CA PRO A 94 5.39 8.11 15.26
C PRO A 94 4.23 8.84 14.59
N PHE A 95 4.53 9.81 13.73
CA PHE A 95 3.49 10.56 13.01
C PHE A 95 2.81 9.68 11.97
N LEU A 96 3.57 8.89 11.22
CA LEU A 96 3.01 7.97 10.23
C LEU A 96 2.14 6.90 10.90
N MET A 97 2.53 6.42 12.06
CA MET A 97 1.76 5.40 12.80
C MET A 97 0.47 5.95 13.39
N ASN A 98 0.29 7.26 13.37
CA ASN A 98 -0.98 7.91 13.71
C ASN A 98 -1.77 8.34 12.46
N GLY A 99 -1.33 7.93 11.28
CA GLY A 99 -2.01 8.23 10.03
C GLY A 99 -1.71 9.59 9.43
N ALA A 100 -0.69 10.29 9.93
CA ALA A 100 -0.30 11.56 9.37
C ALA A 100 0.27 11.41 7.96
N ASP A 101 0.10 12.43 7.14
CA ASP A 101 0.69 12.46 5.81
C ASP A 101 2.21 12.57 5.91
N CYS A 102 2.89 11.99 4.90
CA CYS A 102 4.35 12.02 4.86
C CYS A 102 4.83 13.37 4.35
N MET A 103 5.68 14.02 5.13
CA MET A 103 6.29 15.31 4.76
C MET A 103 7.62 15.07 4.07
N ALA A 104 7.91 15.86 3.04
CA ALA A 104 9.16 15.75 2.29
C ALA A 104 10.39 15.91 3.21
N ALA A 105 10.32 16.76 4.22
CA ALA A 105 11.42 16.98 5.15
C ALA A 105 11.85 15.71 5.90
N GLY A 106 10.97 14.74 6.07
CA GLY A 106 11.27 13.47 6.73
C GLY A 106 11.85 12.40 5.83
N ILE A 107 11.89 12.63 4.52
CA ILE A 107 12.34 11.64 3.55
C ILE A 107 13.85 11.74 3.38
N GLN A 108 14.54 10.61 3.58
CA GLN A 108 15.99 10.50 3.43
C GLN A 108 16.36 10.03 2.03
N GLU A 109 15.58 9.12 1.46
CA GLU A 109 15.80 8.55 0.14
C GLU A 109 14.48 8.15 -0.49
N SER A 110 14.42 8.09 -1.81
CA SER A 110 13.20 7.73 -2.52
C SER A 110 13.48 7.13 -3.89
N ASP A 111 12.60 6.27 -4.34
CA ASP A 111 12.68 5.65 -5.65
C ASP A 111 12.32 6.68 -6.73
N SER A 112 13.22 6.88 -7.68
CA SER A 112 13.00 7.80 -8.81
C SER A 112 11.83 7.40 -9.71
N LYS A 113 11.38 6.15 -9.62
CA LYS A 113 10.24 5.67 -10.41
C LYS A 113 8.90 6.22 -9.96
N ILE A 114 8.83 6.82 -8.76
CA ILE A 114 7.58 7.39 -8.26
C ILE A 114 7.20 8.60 -9.11
N GLY A 115 6.03 8.53 -9.74
CA GLY A 115 5.43 9.68 -10.43
C GLY A 115 4.51 10.45 -9.50
N VAL A 116 4.04 11.61 -9.92
CA VAL A 116 3.05 12.39 -9.17
C VAL A 116 1.68 11.72 -9.30
N GLY A 117 0.95 11.63 -8.19
CA GLY A 117 -0.41 11.06 -8.19
C GLY A 117 -0.44 9.56 -8.34
N ALA A 118 0.62 8.87 -7.93
CA ALA A 118 0.77 7.42 -8.05
C ALA A 118 0.77 6.74 -6.68
N PRO A 119 0.38 5.47 -6.62
CA PRO A 119 0.54 4.68 -5.39
C PRO A 119 2.01 4.53 -5.04
N MET A 120 2.30 4.61 -3.76
CA MET A 120 3.64 4.45 -3.23
C MET A 120 3.58 3.92 -1.81
N TRP A 121 4.71 3.48 -1.29
CA TRP A 121 4.81 3.04 0.09
C TRP A 121 6.01 3.67 0.79
N ILE A 122 5.94 3.69 2.10
CA ILE A 122 6.92 4.34 2.95
C ILE A 122 7.55 3.28 3.83
N ARG A 123 8.87 3.31 3.94
CA ARG A 123 9.63 2.37 4.75
C ARG A 123 10.59 3.11 5.68
N ASP A 124 11.01 2.42 6.77
CA ASP A 124 12.03 2.99 7.65
C ASP A 124 13.42 2.85 7.01
N GLU A 125 14.31 3.79 7.35
CA GLU A 125 15.65 3.85 6.77
C GLU A 125 16.59 2.76 7.31
N VAL A 126 16.28 2.19 8.48
CA VAL A 126 17.18 1.24 9.15
C VAL A 126 16.93 -0.19 8.68
N HIS A 127 15.68 -0.63 8.70
CA HIS A 127 15.31 -2.02 8.38
C HIS A 127 14.57 -2.18 7.07
N GLY A 128 14.18 -1.07 6.41
CA GLY A 128 13.41 -1.13 5.17
C GLY A 128 12.01 -1.68 5.33
N ARG A 129 11.46 -1.67 6.54
CA ARG A 129 10.12 -2.22 6.79
C ARG A 129 9.03 -1.30 6.26
N PRO A 130 8.03 -1.85 5.57
CA PRO A 130 6.88 -1.06 5.16
C PRO A 130 6.14 -0.48 6.37
N LEU A 131 5.89 0.82 6.32
CA LEU A 131 5.22 1.55 7.39
C LEU A 131 3.85 2.05 6.96
N ALA A 132 3.73 2.50 5.72
CA ALA A 132 2.50 3.13 5.23
C ALA A 132 2.42 3.04 3.71
N ILE A 133 1.20 3.18 3.21
CA ILE A 133 0.89 3.25 1.78
C ILE A 133 0.10 4.53 1.55
N GLY A 134 0.32 5.17 0.42
CA GLY A 134 -0.40 6.37 0.08
C GLY A 134 -0.28 6.77 -1.38
N TRP A 135 -0.74 7.99 -1.65
CA TRP A 135 -0.64 8.62 -2.95
C TRP A 135 0.49 9.64 -2.94
N SER A 136 1.35 9.60 -3.95
CA SER A 136 2.41 10.59 -4.08
C SER A 136 1.82 11.96 -4.45
N LEU A 137 2.33 13.00 -3.83
CA LEU A 137 1.99 14.40 -4.13
C LEU A 137 3.09 15.11 -4.90
N MET A 138 4.26 14.48 -5.00
CA MET A 138 5.40 14.93 -5.80
C MET A 138 6.13 13.70 -6.31
N ASP A 139 6.96 13.85 -7.34
CA ASP A 139 7.71 12.72 -7.87
C ASP A 139 8.84 12.31 -6.91
N GLY A 140 9.44 11.13 -7.18
CA GLY A 140 10.46 10.57 -6.30
C GLY A 140 11.70 11.44 -6.16
N ASP A 141 12.15 12.07 -7.24
CA ASP A 141 13.31 12.95 -7.17
C ASP A 141 13.03 14.20 -6.34
N SER A 142 11.85 14.78 -6.49
CA SER A 142 11.40 15.93 -5.70
C SER A 142 11.31 15.60 -4.22
N MET A 143 10.91 14.39 -3.87
CA MET A 143 10.83 13.95 -2.47
C MET A 143 12.18 14.05 -1.77
N ARG A 144 13.26 13.65 -2.45
CA ARG A 144 14.61 13.73 -1.88
C ARG A 144 15.13 15.15 -1.81
N GLN A 145 14.76 15.97 -2.78
CA GLN A 145 15.33 17.32 -2.96
C GLN A 145 14.56 18.39 -2.20
N SER A 146 13.29 18.15 -1.90
CA SER A 146 12.45 19.13 -1.22
C SER A 146 12.61 19.04 0.28
N SER A 147 12.60 20.21 0.93
CA SER A 147 12.60 20.32 2.39
C SER A 147 11.24 20.79 2.92
N LYS A 148 10.27 21.01 2.05
CA LYS A 148 8.95 21.54 2.41
C LYS A 148 7.84 20.78 1.72
N GLY A 149 6.67 20.80 2.33
CA GLY A 149 5.44 20.29 1.77
C GLY A 149 5.22 18.81 2.01
N LYS A 150 4.03 18.38 1.64
CA LYS A 150 3.62 16.97 1.77
C LYS A 150 4.13 16.19 0.56
N ALA A 151 4.80 15.08 0.82
CA ALA A 151 5.27 14.18 -0.21
C ALA A 151 4.22 13.12 -0.57
N ALA A 152 3.44 12.67 0.41
CA ALA A 152 2.44 11.63 0.19
C ALA A 152 1.24 11.81 1.12
N LEU A 153 0.05 11.48 0.59
CA LEU A 153 -1.18 11.34 1.37
C LEU A 153 -1.23 9.90 1.89
N THR A 154 -1.23 9.73 3.19
CA THR A 154 -1.26 8.40 3.82
C THR A 154 -2.68 7.84 3.78
N VAL A 155 -2.81 6.60 3.31
CA VAL A 155 -4.10 5.90 3.20
C VAL A 155 -4.16 4.71 4.15
N HIS A 156 -3.06 4.01 4.35
CA HIS A 156 -2.99 2.78 5.13
C HIS A 156 -1.64 2.72 5.83
N TRP A 157 -1.62 2.33 7.12
CA TRP A 157 -0.38 2.32 7.91
C TRP A 157 -0.39 1.18 8.92
N VAL A 158 0.78 0.83 9.42
CA VAL A 158 0.92 -0.20 10.45
C VAL A 158 0.16 0.23 11.72
N GLY A 159 -0.73 -0.62 12.17
CA GLY A 159 -1.56 -0.35 13.35
C GLY A 159 -2.91 0.26 13.05
N ASP A 160 -3.24 0.56 11.80
CA ASP A 160 -4.57 1.01 11.44
C ASP A 160 -5.58 -0.15 11.48
N GLU A 161 -6.84 0.14 11.21
CA GLU A 161 -7.90 -0.87 11.28
C GLU A 161 -7.72 -1.97 10.23
N LEU A 162 -7.28 -1.62 9.02
CA LEU A 162 -7.03 -2.61 7.97
C LEU A 162 -5.86 -3.52 8.35
N TRP A 163 -4.79 -2.98 8.87
CA TRP A 163 -3.65 -3.75 9.37
C TRP A 163 -4.07 -4.75 10.45
N SER A 164 -5.00 -4.34 11.31
CA SER A 164 -5.46 -5.14 12.44
C SER A 164 -6.48 -6.22 12.05
N LEU A 165 -6.89 -6.26 10.78
CA LEU A 165 -7.72 -7.36 10.28
C LEU A 165 -6.84 -8.58 10.08
N ASP A 166 -6.83 -9.44 11.07
CA ASP A 166 -6.21 -10.75 10.91
C ASP A 166 -7.08 -11.61 9.97
N SER A 167 -6.57 -12.76 9.61
CA SER A 167 -7.33 -13.73 8.82
C SER A 167 -8.62 -14.10 9.57
N GLN A 168 -9.71 -13.60 9.07
CA GLN A 168 -11.03 -13.84 9.68
C GLN A 168 -11.71 -15.07 9.10
#